data_f06de0e98b8060a15dad0891673153b5
#
_entry.id   f06de0e98b8060a15dad0891673153b5
#
_cell.length_a   1.000
_cell.length_b   1.000
_cell.length_c   1.000
_cell.angle_alpha   90.00
_cell.angle_beta   90.00
_cell.angle_gamma   90.00
#
_symmetry.space_group_name_H-M   'P 1'
#
loop_
_entity.id
_entity.type
_entity.pdbx_description
1 polymer ?
#
loop_
_entity_poly.entity_id
_entity_poly.type
_entity_poly.pdbx_seq_one_letter_code
_entity_poly.pdbx_strand_id
1 'polypeptide(L)'
;MMTRTCLCLIRRHTASGAEVLLGLKKTGFGAGKWVGLGGHVEDGEKPEMAAVREVMEESGLVVPADSLQHMASIEFRFPSRPSWDQTAQVYLTWAYDGEPTESDEVSPRWFAEDHLPFPLMWDDARYWLPVVLSGQHVDVRITFAADCATVMSIEPDLAQVGTKPES
;
A
#
# COMPACT_ATOMS: atom_id res chain seq x y z
N MET A 1 20.60 -2.15 -7.23
CA MET A 1 19.77 -2.67 -6.11
C MET A 1 18.38 -2.08 -6.21
N MET A 2 17.33 -2.87 -6.03
CA MET A 2 15.96 -2.36 -6.06
C MET A 2 15.69 -1.45 -4.86
N THR A 3 14.95 -0.38 -5.09
CA THR A 3 14.45 0.47 -4.02
C THR A 3 13.52 -0.32 -3.10
N ARG A 4 13.70 -0.19 -1.80
CA ARG A 4 12.86 -0.83 -0.78
C ARG A 4 11.85 0.18 -0.27
N THR A 5 10.58 -0.18 -0.28
CA THR A 5 9.48 0.66 0.21
C THR A 5 8.59 -0.09 1.18
N CYS A 6 7.78 0.66 1.91
CA CYS A 6 6.73 0.13 2.79
C CYS A 6 5.43 0.89 2.58
N LEU A 7 4.32 0.21 2.84
CA LEU A 7 2.99 0.80 2.89
C LEU A 7 2.32 0.38 4.20
N CYS A 8 1.60 1.31 4.81
CA CYS A 8 0.79 1.05 6.00
C CYS A 8 -0.66 1.39 5.71
N LEU A 9 -1.51 0.39 5.76
CA LEU A 9 -2.95 0.54 5.56
C LEU A 9 -3.62 0.60 6.94
N ILE A 10 -4.00 1.78 7.37
CA ILE A 10 -4.68 2.03 8.63
C ILE A 10 -6.18 1.90 8.39
N ARG A 11 -6.82 1.08 9.19
CA ARG A 11 -8.25 0.76 9.06
C ARG A 11 -9.01 1.24 10.28
N ARG A 12 -10.29 1.56 10.07
CA ARG A 12 -11.22 1.84 11.16
C ARG A 12 -12.60 1.26 10.86
N HIS A 13 -13.35 0.96 11.91
CA HIS A 13 -14.75 0.57 11.80
C HIS A 13 -15.64 1.81 11.91
N THR A 14 -16.65 1.88 11.04
CA THR A 14 -17.71 2.90 11.13
C THR A 14 -19.08 2.21 11.13
N ALA A 15 -20.14 2.98 11.39
CA ALA A 15 -21.49 2.45 11.33
C ALA A 15 -21.86 1.90 9.96
N SER A 16 -21.18 2.38 8.90
CA SER A 16 -21.42 1.97 7.51
C SER A 16 -20.47 0.86 7.04
N GLY A 17 -19.54 0.40 7.87
CA GLY A 17 -18.56 -0.63 7.53
C GLY A 17 -17.12 -0.16 7.76
N ALA A 18 -16.17 -0.93 7.24
CA ALA A 18 -14.75 -0.65 7.38
C ALA A 18 -14.29 0.44 6.40
N GLU A 19 -13.39 1.29 6.88
CA GLU A 19 -12.70 2.28 6.07
C GLU A 19 -11.20 2.10 6.17
N VAL A 20 -10.49 2.51 5.12
CA VAL A 20 -9.03 2.53 5.06
C VAL A 20 -8.55 3.95 4.75
N LEU A 21 -7.46 4.34 5.39
CA LEU A 21 -6.84 5.65 5.16
C LEU A 21 -5.91 5.57 3.96
N LEU A 22 -6.17 6.40 2.97
CA LEU A 22 -5.27 6.60 1.82
C LEU A 22 -4.79 8.04 1.80
N GLY A 23 -3.69 8.28 1.11
CA GLY A 23 -3.14 9.61 0.92
C GLY A 23 -3.11 9.99 -0.55
N LEU A 24 -3.57 11.21 -0.85
CA LEU A 24 -3.33 11.81 -2.17
C LEU A 24 -1.90 12.34 -2.20
N LYS A 25 -1.08 11.73 -3.03
CA LYS A 25 0.34 12.08 -3.11
C LYS A 25 0.51 13.39 -3.87
N LYS A 26 1.19 14.36 -3.25
CA LYS A 26 1.36 15.71 -3.81
C LYS A 26 2.59 15.85 -4.68
N THR A 27 3.65 15.10 -4.37
CA THR A 27 4.97 15.24 -5.00
C THR A 27 5.62 13.89 -5.25
N GLY A 28 6.63 13.86 -6.11
CA GLY A 28 7.48 12.70 -6.35
C GLY A 28 6.80 11.60 -7.16
N PHE A 29 7.28 10.38 -6.99
CA PHE A 29 6.80 9.21 -7.72
C PHE A 29 5.33 8.92 -7.39
N GLY A 30 4.49 8.91 -8.41
CA GLY A 30 3.05 8.69 -8.24
C GLY A 30 2.24 9.92 -7.81
N ALA A 31 2.79 11.12 -7.93
CA ALA A 31 2.07 12.36 -7.62
C ALA A 31 0.72 12.43 -8.36
N GLY A 32 -0.33 12.83 -7.63
CA GLY A 32 -1.70 12.88 -8.15
C GLY A 32 -2.50 11.59 -7.95
N LYS A 33 -1.88 10.54 -7.40
CA LYS A 33 -2.55 9.25 -7.14
C LYS A 33 -2.86 9.08 -5.66
N TRP A 34 -3.95 8.37 -5.38
CA TRP A 34 -4.26 7.89 -4.04
C TRP A 34 -3.45 6.63 -3.77
N VAL A 35 -2.74 6.60 -2.66
CA VAL A 35 -1.85 5.49 -2.27
C VAL A 35 -1.99 5.21 -0.78
N GLY A 36 -1.55 4.05 -0.33
CA GLY A 36 -1.34 3.80 1.11
C GLY A 36 -0.27 4.74 1.66
N LEU A 37 -0.33 5.07 2.94
CA LEU A 37 0.73 5.84 3.58
C LEU A 37 2.00 5.00 3.66
N GLY A 38 3.14 5.60 3.38
CA GLY A 38 4.41 4.89 3.38
C GLY A 38 5.49 5.62 2.62
N GLY A 39 6.58 4.93 2.36
CA GLY A 39 7.70 5.52 1.65
C GLY A 39 8.91 4.60 1.66
N HIS A 40 10.08 5.19 1.50
CA HIS A 40 11.33 4.45 1.43
C HIS A 40 11.73 3.87 2.78
N VAL A 41 12.22 2.63 2.75
CA VAL A 41 12.90 2.01 3.90
C VAL A 41 14.37 2.43 3.81
N GLU A 42 14.87 3.11 4.86
CA GLU A 42 16.24 3.58 4.92
C GLU A 42 17.21 2.42 5.23
N ASP A 43 18.48 2.61 4.91
CA ASP A 43 19.52 1.62 5.18
C ASP A 43 19.59 1.31 6.68
N GLY A 44 19.54 0.03 7.03
CA GLY A 44 19.54 -0.43 8.42
C GLY A 44 18.20 -0.30 9.15
N GLU A 45 17.19 0.30 8.51
CA GLU A 45 15.85 0.43 9.07
C GLU A 45 15.03 -0.83 8.80
N LYS A 46 14.24 -1.28 9.79
CA LYS A 46 13.27 -2.34 9.58
C LYS A 46 12.05 -1.77 8.85
N PRO A 47 11.45 -2.52 7.89
CA PRO A 47 10.30 -2.02 7.14
C PRO A 47 9.13 -1.58 8.01
N GLU A 48 8.83 -2.29 9.10
CA GLU A 48 7.76 -1.91 10.04
C GLU A 48 8.06 -0.60 10.76
N MET A 49 9.32 -0.31 11.05
CA MET A 49 9.72 0.96 11.66
C MET A 49 9.66 2.10 10.64
N ALA A 50 10.01 1.81 9.39
CA ALA A 50 9.82 2.77 8.30
C ALA A 50 8.35 3.12 8.12
N ALA A 51 7.46 2.13 8.21
CA ALA A 51 6.02 2.36 8.12
C ALA A 51 5.51 3.27 9.24
N VAL A 52 5.93 3.05 10.47
CA VAL A 52 5.58 3.91 11.63
C VAL A 52 6.08 5.34 11.41
N ARG A 53 7.31 5.49 10.97
CA ARG A 53 7.94 6.80 10.71
C ARG A 53 7.21 7.56 9.60
N GLU A 54 6.98 6.90 8.47
CA GLU A 54 6.33 7.53 7.31
C GLU A 54 4.89 7.94 7.62
N VAL A 55 4.14 7.13 8.35
CA VAL A 55 2.77 7.48 8.77
C VAL A 55 2.78 8.75 9.60
N MET A 56 3.73 8.88 10.54
CA MET A 56 3.87 10.08 11.36
C MET A 56 4.22 11.30 10.51
N GLU A 57 5.18 11.16 9.61
CA GLU A 57 5.62 12.26 8.74
C GLU A 57 4.50 12.73 7.80
N GLU A 58 3.73 11.78 7.25
CA GLU A 58 2.72 12.07 6.23
C GLU A 58 1.37 12.50 6.78
N SER A 59 1.01 12.05 7.98
CA SER A 59 -0.34 12.26 8.53
C SER A 59 -0.41 12.72 9.98
N GLY A 60 0.70 12.67 10.70
CA GLY A 60 0.74 12.96 12.14
C GLY A 60 0.20 11.84 13.02
N LEU A 61 -0.24 10.72 12.46
CA LEU A 61 -0.75 9.61 13.25
C LEU A 61 0.36 8.81 13.90
N VAL A 62 0.09 8.34 15.11
CA VAL A 62 0.99 7.44 15.85
C VAL A 62 0.44 6.02 15.75
N VAL A 63 1.22 5.13 15.14
CA VAL A 63 0.88 3.72 15.01
C VAL A 63 1.85 2.90 15.86
N PRO A 64 1.35 2.06 16.79
CA PRO A 64 2.22 1.16 17.53
C PRO A 64 2.84 0.13 16.58
N ALA A 65 4.16 -0.01 16.62
CA ALA A 65 4.87 -0.93 15.73
C ALA A 65 4.42 -2.39 15.90
N ASP A 66 4.10 -2.80 17.13
CA ASP A 66 3.63 -4.15 17.44
C ASP A 66 2.19 -4.43 16.98
N SER A 67 1.45 -3.41 16.56
CA SER A 67 0.10 -3.57 15.98
C SER A 67 0.13 -3.91 14.50
N LEU A 68 1.27 -3.75 13.83
CA LEU A 68 1.39 -3.94 12.39
C LEU A 68 1.34 -5.42 12.02
N GLN A 69 0.44 -5.77 11.10
CA GLN A 69 0.36 -7.11 10.51
C GLN A 69 0.94 -7.06 9.11
N HIS A 70 2.00 -7.80 8.87
CA HIS A 70 2.59 -7.92 7.53
C HIS A 70 1.65 -8.74 6.65
N MET A 71 1.13 -8.12 5.58
CA MET A 71 0.12 -8.73 4.73
C MET A 71 0.55 -8.91 3.29
N ALA A 72 1.56 -8.20 2.84
CA ALA A 72 2.02 -8.39 1.46
C ALA A 72 3.51 -8.09 1.30
N SER A 73 4.13 -8.84 0.40
CA SER A 73 5.43 -8.54 -0.20
C SER A 73 5.22 -8.46 -1.70
N ILE A 74 5.46 -7.30 -2.28
CA ILE A 74 5.22 -7.08 -3.70
C ILE A 74 6.50 -6.59 -4.35
N GLU A 75 6.90 -7.24 -5.43
CA GLU A 75 7.99 -6.79 -6.28
C GLU A 75 7.40 -6.12 -7.52
N PHE A 76 7.66 -4.83 -7.70
CA PHE A 76 7.22 -4.09 -8.87
C PHE A 76 8.33 -4.01 -9.91
N ARG A 77 8.02 -4.42 -11.14
CA ARG A 77 8.93 -4.39 -12.28
C ARG A 77 8.42 -3.48 -13.38
N PHE A 78 9.32 -2.64 -13.86
CA PHE A 78 9.07 -1.71 -14.97
C PHE A 78 10.14 -1.96 -16.06
N PRO A 79 9.93 -2.95 -16.96
CA PRO A 79 10.95 -3.31 -17.94
C PRO A 79 11.40 -2.16 -18.84
N SER A 80 10.51 -1.22 -19.16
CA SER A 80 10.86 -0.04 -19.96
C SER A 80 11.52 1.08 -19.14
N ARG A 81 11.51 0.96 -17.81
CA ARG A 81 12.15 1.93 -16.91
C ARG A 81 12.66 1.22 -15.65
N PRO A 82 13.75 0.43 -15.76
CA PRO A 82 14.22 -0.40 -14.64
C PRO A 82 14.62 0.37 -13.39
N SER A 83 14.92 1.67 -13.51
CA SER A 83 15.19 2.53 -12.34
C SER A 83 14.00 2.69 -11.41
N TRP A 84 12.80 2.35 -11.88
CA TRP A 84 11.57 2.38 -11.07
C TRP A 84 11.30 1.05 -10.34
N ASP A 85 12.07 0.02 -10.62
CA ASP A 85 11.90 -1.28 -9.96
C ASP A 85 12.02 -1.13 -8.44
N GLN A 86 11.07 -1.71 -7.71
CA GLN A 86 11.02 -1.57 -6.27
C GLN A 86 10.29 -2.73 -5.61
N THR A 87 10.55 -2.92 -4.34
CA THR A 87 9.81 -3.86 -3.49
C THR A 87 8.99 -3.08 -2.49
N ALA A 88 7.80 -3.58 -2.15
CA ALA A 88 6.95 -2.99 -1.13
C ALA A 88 6.57 -4.04 -0.08
N GLN A 89 6.77 -3.70 1.19
CA GLN A 89 6.22 -4.46 2.31
C GLN A 89 4.95 -3.75 2.76
N VAL A 90 3.84 -4.46 2.81
CA VAL A 90 2.52 -3.90 3.12
C VAL A 90 2.05 -4.38 4.49
N TYR A 91 1.66 -3.45 5.33
CA TYR A 91 1.18 -3.70 6.69
C TYR A 91 -0.25 -3.21 6.85
N LEU A 92 -1.04 -3.95 7.63
CA LEU A 92 -2.36 -3.53 8.10
C LEU A 92 -2.32 -3.25 9.60
N THR A 93 -3.09 -2.27 10.04
CA THR A 93 -3.35 -2.04 11.46
C THR A 93 -4.73 -1.43 11.68
N TRP A 94 -5.36 -1.80 12.81
CA TRP A 94 -6.56 -1.15 13.33
C TRP A 94 -6.23 -0.15 14.44
N ALA A 95 -4.96 -0.10 14.90
CA ALA A 95 -4.52 0.70 16.04
C ALA A 95 -3.82 1.97 15.55
N TYR A 96 -4.30 3.12 16.01
CA TYR A 96 -3.65 4.41 15.76
C TYR A 96 -4.14 5.43 16.79
N ASP A 97 -3.33 6.46 17.02
CA ASP A 97 -3.67 7.61 17.84
C ASP A 97 -3.60 8.89 17.03
N GLY A 98 -4.53 9.79 17.27
CA GLY A 98 -4.61 11.11 16.64
C GLY A 98 -5.64 11.19 15.54
N GLU A 99 -5.69 12.34 14.90
CA GLU A 99 -6.50 12.62 13.71
C GLU A 99 -5.58 12.84 12.52
N PRO A 100 -5.91 12.28 11.34
CA PRO A 100 -5.07 12.50 10.16
C PRO A 100 -5.03 13.98 9.78
N THR A 101 -3.84 14.50 9.56
CA THR A 101 -3.61 15.87 9.12
C THR A 101 -2.83 15.88 7.82
N GLU A 102 -3.09 16.90 7.00
CA GLU A 102 -2.37 17.09 5.75
C GLU A 102 -0.91 17.49 6.02
N SER A 103 -0.01 16.96 5.21
CA SER A 103 1.41 17.32 5.18
C SER A 103 1.79 17.91 3.82
N ASP A 104 3.05 18.33 3.67
CA ASP A 104 3.57 18.81 2.39
C ASP A 104 3.62 17.71 1.32
N GLU A 105 3.63 16.45 1.73
CA GLU A 105 3.76 15.31 0.84
C GLU A 105 2.43 14.65 0.50
N VAL A 106 1.47 14.66 1.44
CA VAL A 106 0.26 13.83 1.36
C VAL A 106 -0.95 14.55 1.95
N SER A 107 -2.09 14.39 1.28
CA SER A 107 -3.41 14.77 1.80
C SER A 107 -4.18 13.49 2.14
N PRO A 108 -4.33 13.15 3.44
CA PRO A 108 -4.96 11.90 3.85
C PRO A 108 -6.48 11.98 3.84
N ARG A 109 -7.13 10.85 3.49
CA ARG A 109 -8.58 10.74 3.49
C ARG A 109 -9.00 9.29 3.75
N TRP A 110 -10.09 9.11 4.51
CA TRP A 110 -10.73 7.83 4.73
C TRP A 110 -11.60 7.44 3.54
N PHE A 111 -11.49 6.19 3.09
CA PHE A 111 -12.32 5.62 2.04
C PHE A 111 -13.01 4.37 2.55
N ALA A 112 -14.29 4.22 2.23
CA ALA A 112 -14.98 2.95 2.45
C ALA A 112 -14.25 1.84 1.67
N GLU A 113 -14.02 0.70 2.32
CA GLU A 113 -13.24 -0.39 1.70
C GLU A 113 -13.96 -1.03 0.51
N ASP A 114 -15.27 -0.85 0.40
CA ASP A 114 -16.05 -1.29 -0.76
C ASP A 114 -16.20 -0.20 -1.85
N HIS A 115 -15.61 0.98 -1.66
CA HIS A 115 -15.66 2.12 -2.60
C HIS A 115 -14.28 2.77 -2.75
N LEU A 116 -13.27 1.96 -3.05
CA LEU A 116 -11.90 2.45 -3.21
C LEU A 116 -11.74 3.19 -4.54
N PRO A 117 -10.90 4.25 -4.57
CA PRO A 117 -10.76 5.11 -5.75
C PRO A 117 -9.81 4.50 -6.81
N PHE A 118 -10.04 3.26 -7.24
CA PHE A 118 -9.17 2.54 -8.16
C PHE A 118 -8.79 3.32 -9.43
N PRO A 119 -9.72 4.08 -10.08
CA PRO A 119 -9.34 4.86 -11.27
C PRO A 119 -8.28 5.93 -10.99
N LEU A 120 -8.12 6.34 -9.73
CA LEU A 120 -7.17 7.37 -9.29
C LEU A 120 -6.01 6.75 -8.50
N MET A 121 -5.80 5.45 -8.60
CA MET A 121 -4.70 4.71 -8.00
C MET A 121 -3.81 4.12 -9.09
N TRP A 122 -2.64 3.61 -8.69
CA TRP A 122 -1.86 2.75 -9.59
C TRP A 122 -2.69 1.54 -10.00
N ASP A 123 -2.55 1.09 -11.23
CA ASP A 123 -3.35 -0.01 -11.80
C ASP A 123 -3.25 -1.32 -11.01
N ASP A 124 -2.14 -1.54 -10.32
CA ASP A 124 -1.93 -2.74 -9.51
C ASP A 124 -2.86 -2.82 -8.28
N ALA A 125 -3.28 -1.69 -7.75
CA ALA A 125 -4.04 -1.66 -6.49
C ALA A 125 -5.35 -2.46 -6.59
N ARG A 126 -6.06 -2.40 -7.70
CA ARG A 126 -7.32 -3.13 -7.89
C ARG A 126 -7.14 -4.65 -7.85
N TYR A 127 -5.93 -5.15 -8.05
CA TYR A 127 -5.64 -6.58 -8.03
C TYR A 127 -5.28 -7.09 -6.64
N TRP A 128 -4.46 -6.37 -5.88
CA TRP A 128 -3.96 -6.89 -4.60
C TRP A 128 -4.63 -6.28 -3.37
N LEU A 129 -5.06 -5.00 -3.43
CA LEU A 129 -5.57 -4.31 -2.25
C LEU A 129 -6.85 -4.97 -1.68
N PRO A 130 -7.85 -5.35 -2.49
CA PRO A 130 -9.01 -6.07 -1.96
C PRO A 130 -8.66 -7.41 -1.31
N VAL A 131 -7.67 -8.12 -1.85
CA VAL A 131 -7.20 -9.41 -1.31
C VAL A 131 -6.60 -9.22 0.08
N VAL A 132 -5.72 -8.24 0.24
CA VAL A 132 -5.10 -7.89 1.52
C VAL A 132 -6.16 -7.44 2.53
N LEU A 133 -7.09 -6.59 2.13
CA LEU A 133 -8.16 -6.11 3.01
C LEU A 133 -9.13 -7.24 3.43
N SER A 134 -9.23 -8.30 2.63
CA SER A 134 -10.00 -9.50 3.01
C SER A 134 -9.28 -10.38 4.04
N GLY A 135 -8.05 -10.06 4.39
CA GLY A 135 -7.25 -10.80 5.37
C GLY A 135 -6.33 -11.86 4.78
N GLN A 136 -6.16 -11.88 3.45
CA GLN A 136 -5.27 -12.85 2.80
C GLN A 136 -3.90 -12.24 2.53
N HIS A 137 -2.86 -13.02 2.81
CA HIS A 137 -1.47 -12.64 2.53
C HIS A 137 -1.18 -12.70 1.03
N VAL A 138 -0.46 -11.70 0.51
CA VAL A 138 -0.07 -11.59 -0.90
C VAL A 138 1.45 -11.56 -1.00
N ASP A 139 2.01 -12.43 -1.85
CA ASP A 139 3.44 -12.46 -2.16
C ASP A 139 3.58 -12.63 -3.67
N VAL A 140 3.78 -11.53 -4.39
CA VAL A 140 3.70 -11.49 -5.85
C VAL A 140 4.74 -10.58 -6.47
N ARG A 141 5.02 -10.83 -7.74
CA ARG A 141 5.70 -9.92 -8.65
C ARG A 141 4.68 -9.32 -9.61
N ILE A 142 4.64 -8.01 -9.70
CA ILE A 142 3.77 -7.28 -10.62
C ILE A 142 4.66 -6.59 -11.65
N THR A 143 4.43 -6.91 -12.92
CA THR A 143 5.17 -6.33 -14.03
C THR A 143 4.27 -5.38 -14.80
N PHE A 144 4.75 -4.15 -14.99
CA PHE A 144 4.04 -3.13 -15.75
C PHE A 144 4.40 -3.20 -17.24
N ALA A 145 3.46 -2.82 -18.08
CA ALA A 145 3.65 -2.70 -19.52
C ALA A 145 4.60 -1.53 -19.86
N ALA A 146 4.90 -1.37 -21.13
CA ALA A 146 5.82 -0.34 -21.60
C ALA A 146 5.38 1.09 -21.28
N ASP A 147 4.09 1.31 -21.04
CA ASP A 147 3.54 2.60 -20.62
C ASP A 147 3.87 2.96 -19.15
N CYS A 148 4.44 2.03 -18.39
CA CYS A 148 4.70 2.16 -16.95
C CYS A 148 3.45 2.52 -16.13
N ALA A 149 2.28 2.22 -16.62
CA ALA A 149 1.00 2.57 -16.01
C ALA A 149 0.03 1.40 -15.93
N THR A 150 0.06 0.48 -16.91
CA THR A 150 -0.84 -0.66 -16.99
C THR A 150 -0.13 -1.93 -16.54
N VAL A 151 -0.79 -2.73 -15.70
CA VAL A 151 -0.29 -4.03 -15.28
C VAL A 151 -0.30 -4.98 -16.46
N MET A 152 0.86 -5.59 -16.74
CA MET A 152 1.02 -6.60 -17.79
C MET A 152 0.85 -8.01 -17.24
N SER A 153 1.43 -8.30 -16.07
CA SER A 153 1.36 -9.62 -15.46
C SER A 153 1.51 -9.57 -13.95
N ILE A 154 0.95 -10.58 -13.28
CA ILE A 154 1.08 -10.81 -11.85
C ILE A 154 1.45 -12.28 -11.65
N GLU A 155 2.55 -12.53 -10.94
CA GLU A 155 3.10 -13.88 -10.71
C GLU A 155 3.34 -14.12 -9.22
N PRO A 156 2.72 -15.14 -8.60
CA PRO A 156 1.65 -15.98 -9.13
C PRO A 156 0.34 -15.21 -9.32
N ASP A 157 -0.58 -15.81 -10.09
CA ASP A 157 -1.90 -15.21 -10.34
C ASP A 157 -2.68 -15.05 -9.04
N LEU A 158 -3.13 -13.83 -8.74
CA LEU A 158 -3.89 -13.53 -7.52
C LEU A 158 -5.25 -14.24 -7.46
N ALA A 159 -5.84 -14.58 -8.61
CA ALA A 159 -7.06 -15.38 -8.66
C ALA A 159 -6.85 -16.78 -8.07
N GLN A 160 -5.64 -17.33 -8.13
CA GLN A 160 -5.29 -18.62 -7.51
C GLN A 160 -4.95 -18.50 -6.03
N VAL A 161 -4.39 -17.35 -5.61
CA VAL A 161 -4.05 -17.08 -4.21
C VAL A 161 -5.30 -16.83 -3.38
N GLY A 162 -6.34 -16.24 -3.97
CA GLY A 162 -7.62 -15.93 -3.30
C GLY A 162 -8.58 -17.11 -3.14
N THR A 163 -8.34 -18.24 -3.79
CA THR A 163 -9.17 -19.43 -3.64
C THR A 163 -8.61 -20.31 -2.53
N LYS A 164 -9.25 -20.28 -1.34
CA LYS A 164 -9.07 -21.39 -0.41
C LYS A 164 -9.58 -22.65 -1.12
N PRO A 165 -8.81 -23.76 -1.13
CA PRO A 165 -9.40 -25.02 -1.54
C PRO A 165 -10.59 -25.29 -0.62
N GLU A 166 -11.75 -25.46 -1.21
CA GLU A 166 -12.92 -25.96 -0.47
C GLU A 166 -12.54 -27.33 0.09
N SER A 167 -12.50 -27.41 1.42
CA SER A 167 -12.28 -28.67 2.13
C SER A 167 -13.54 -29.49 2.16
#